data_51d37113ee77d34784187d7f7d85482d
#
_entry.id   51d37113ee77d34784187d7f7d85482d
#
_cell.length_a   1.000
_cell.length_b   1.000
_cell.length_c   1.000
_cell.angle_alpha   90.00
_cell.angle_beta   90.00
_cell.angle_gamma   90.00
#
_symmetry.space_group_name_H-M   'P 1'
#
loop_
_entity.id
_entity.type
_entity.pdbx_description
1 polymer ?
#
loop_
_entity_poly.entity_id
_entity_poly.type
_entity_poly.pdbx_seq_one_letter_code
_entity_poly.pdbx_strand_id
1 'polypeptide(L)'
;MNSRFIRKEDLAAYQRWEIGAIGERRARLDPGVRLPTAGELQAMQEDAIREGYSTGLAETRAQAALLASVLKNLEDAHLAMQDRLAADVLNLALDVANQIVRTAIKVRPDLILPLVREAVQALPAVQGEPMLVLNPADSEFVREQLAEEFERGRWRIATDASLPAGGCRIESAGGDVDASLSKRWERVMAALGADHEWLE
;
A
#
# COMPACT_ATOMS: atom_id res chain seq x y z
N MET A 1 -49.92 -24.85 -19.65
CA MET A 1 -50.42 -24.18 -20.87
C MET A 1 -51.93 -24.12 -20.78
N ASN A 2 -52.52 -23.01 -20.34
CA ASN A 2 -53.98 -22.84 -20.24
C ASN A 2 -54.49 -22.24 -21.55
N SER A 3 -55.05 -23.09 -22.40
CA SER A 3 -55.84 -22.67 -23.56
C SER A 3 -57.17 -22.12 -23.07
N ARG A 4 -57.34 -20.80 -22.97
CA ARG A 4 -58.63 -20.15 -22.71
C ARG A 4 -59.41 -20.15 -24.02
N PHE A 5 -60.32 -21.12 -24.13
CA PHE A 5 -61.36 -21.03 -25.17
C PHE A 5 -62.33 -19.90 -24.81
N ILE A 6 -62.43 -18.90 -25.66
CA ILE A 6 -63.44 -17.82 -25.57
C ILE A 6 -64.75 -18.38 -26.12
N ARG A 7 -65.83 -18.34 -25.31
CA ARG A 7 -67.13 -18.82 -25.74
C ARG A 7 -67.72 -17.91 -26.82
N LYS A 8 -68.50 -18.49 -27.69
CA LYS A 8 -69.11 -17.80 -28.85
C LYS A 8 -69.98 -16.59 -28.45
N GLU A 9 -70.49 -16.59 -27.22
CA GLU A 9 -71.31 -15.53 -26.65
C GLU A 9 -70.52 -14.31 -26.22
N ASP A 10 -69.22 -14.51 -25.97
CA ASP A 10 -68.27 -13.41 -25.60
C ASP A 10 -67.65 -12.72 -26.81
N LEU A 11 -68.01 -13.12 -28.04
CA LEU A 11 -67.48 -12.60 -29.28
C LEU A 11 -68.28 -11.40 -29.83
N ALA A 12 -69.20 -10.84 -29.07
CA ALA A 12 -70.05 -9.70 -29.50
C ALA A 12 -69.24 -8.41 -29.76
N ALA A 13 -67.96 -8.34 -29.39
CA ALA A 13 -67.08 -7.22 -29.64
C ALA A 13 -66.11 -7.46 -30.84
N TYR A 14 -66.22 -8.60 -31.51
CA TYR A 14 -65.36 -8.89 -32.67
C TYR A 14 -66.00 -8.31 -33.93
N GLN A 15 -65.44 -7.24 -34.47
CA GLN A 15 -65.73 -6.86 -35.87
C GLN A 15 -65.12 -7.92 -36.76
N ARG A 16 -65.99 -8.59 -37.53
CA ARG A 16 -65.55 -9.56 -38.54
C ARG A 16 -64.64 -8.84 -39.52
N TRP A 17 -63.35 -9.23 -39.49
CA TRP A 17 -62.40 -8.74 -40.45
C TRP A 17 -62.74 -9.35 -41.84
N GLU A 18 -63.34 -8.54 -42.69
CA GLU A 18 -63.59 -8.91 -44.09
C GLU A 18 -62.38 -8.55 -44.92
N ILE A 19 -61.75 -9.58 -45.51
CA ILE A 19 -60.73 -9.36 -46.52
C ILE A 19 -61.39 -8.66 -47.68
N GLY A 20 -61.16 -7.37 -47.80
CA GLY A 20 -61.59 -6.64 -49.00
C GLY A 20 -61.01 -7.28 -50.24
N ALA A 21 -61.79 -7.36 -51.34
CA ALA A 21 -61.39 -7.99 -52.59
C ALA A 21 -59.94 -7.57 -52.98
N ILE A 22 -59.09 -8.58 -53.18
CA ILE A 22 -57.73 -8.40 -53.63
C ILE A 22 -57.81 -7.82 -55.07
N GLY A 23 -57.87 -6.52 -55.17
CA GLY A 23 -57.95 -5.86 -56.47
C GLY A 23 -58.30 -4.36 -56.44
N GLU A 24 -58.91 -3.87 -55.35
CA GLU A 24 -59.46 -2.50 -55.33
C GLU A 24 -58.68 -1.46 -54.50
N ARG A 25 -57.64 -1.86 -53.79
CA ARG A 25 -56.69 -0.88 -53.23
C ARG A 25 -55.29 -1.09 -53.84
N ARG A 26 -55.14 -0.67 -55.07
CA ARG A 26 -53.80 -0.10 -55.37
C ARG A 26 -53.68 1.08 -54.44
N ALA A 27 -52.93 0.89 -53.35
CA ALA A 27 -52.48 2.03 -52.57
C ALA A 27 -51.97 3.06 -53.61
N ARG A 28 -52.70 4.16 -53.80
CA ARG A 28 -52.15 5.26 -54.56
C ARG A 28 -50.88 5.67 -53.85
N LEU A 29 -49.76 5.11 -54.32
CA LEU A 29 -48.43 5.67 -53.97
C LEU A 29 -48.55 7.15 -54.24
N ASP A 30 -48.35 7.94 -53.20
CA ASP A 30 -48.28 9.39 -53.32
C ASP A 30 -47.37 9.69 -54.52
N PRO A 31 -47.82 10.48 -55.52
CA PRO A 31 -47.08 10.68 -56.76
C PRO A 31 -45.67 11.29 -56.52
N GLY A 32 -45.34 11.66 -55.30
CA GLY A 32 -44.01 12.12 -54.90
C GLY A 32 -43.08 11.02 -54.38
N VAL A 33 -43.55 9.80 -54.09
CA VAL A 33 -42.67 8.73 -53.55
C VAL A 33 -42.07 7.96 -54.76
N ARG A 34 -40.82 8.27 -55.06
CA ARG A 34 -40.01 7.52 -56.01
C ARG A 34 -39.46 6.27 -55.31
N LEU A 35 -39.91 5.11 -55.73
CA LEU A 35 -39.36 3.84 -55.29
C LEU A 35 -37.91 3.68 -55.77
N PRO A 36 -36.99 3.26 -54.95
CA PRO A 36 -35.61 3.03 -55.36
C PRO A 36 -35.55 1.90 -56.37
N THR A 37 -34.67 2.03 -57.33
CA THR A 37 -34.34 0.94 -58.29
C THR A 37 -33.57 -0.19 -57.58
N ALA A 38 -33.53 -1.34 -58.21
CA ALA A 38 -32.76 -2.52 -57.67
C ALA A 38 -31.29 -2.17 -57.45
N GLY A 39 -30.67 -1.36 -58.31
CA GLY A 39 -29.28 -0.92 -58.14
C GLY A 39 -29.12 0.06 -56.94
N GLU A 40 -30.09 0.97 -56.76
CA GLU A 40 -30.07 1.88 -55.59
C GLU A 40 -30.24 1.10 -54.28
N LEU A 41 -31.10 0.09 -54.25
CA LEU A 41 -31.26 -0.78 -53.06
C LEU A 41 -29.97 -1.55 -52.73
N GLN A 42 -29.29 -2.09 -53.76
CA GLN A 42 -28.02 -2.76 -53.57
C GLN A 42 -26.94 -1.82 -53.03
N ALA A 43 -26.82 -0.64 -53.63
CA ALA A 43 -25.88 0.38 -53.13
C ALA A 43 -26.17 0.79 -51.69
N MET A 44 -27.46 1.01 -51.32
CA MET A 44 -27.85 1.30 -49.92
C MET A 44 -27.50 0.15 -49.00
N GLN A 45 -27.65 -1.10 -49.40
CA GLN A 45 -27.27 -2.26 -48.61
C GLN A 45 -25.75 -2.33 -48.41
N GLU A 46 -24.95 -2.12 -49.45
CA GLU A 46 -23.49 -2.12 -49.39
C GLU A 46 -22.97 -0.99 -48.46
N ASP A 47 -23.57 0.21 -48.56
CA ASP A 47 -23.23 1.35 -47.74
C ASP A 47 -23.61 1.10 -46.24
N ALA A 48 -24.79 0.52 -45.98
CA ALA A 48 -25.22 0.16 -44.63
C ALA A 48 -24.31 -0.90 -44.01
N ILE A 49 -23.88 -1.92 -44.79
CA ILE A 49 -22.92 -2.91 -44.31
C ILE A 49 -21.57 -2.24 -43.98
N ARG A 50 -21.09 -1.35 -44.86
CA ARG A 50 -19.80 -0.69 -44.67
C ARG A 50 -19.84 0.22 -43.44
N GLU A 51 -20.91 1.00 -43.27
CA GLU A 51 -21.13 1.87 -42.12
C GLU A 51 -21.26 1.06 -40.84
N GLY A 52 -22.08 0.00 -40.83
CA GLY A 52 -22.24 -0.89 -39.67
C GLY A 52 -20.93 -1.55 -39.27
N TYR A 53 -20.13 -2.02 -40.24
CA TYR A 53 -18.81 -2.58 -39.96
C TYR A 53 -17.83 -1.56 -39.39
N SER A 54 -17.78 -0.34 -39.99
CA SER A 54 -16.89 0.74 -39.50
C SER A 54 -17.26 1.19 -38.09
N THR A 55 -18.56 1.33 -37.81
CA THR A 55 -19.07 1.70 -36.48
C THR A 55 -18.77 0.61 -35.45
N GLY A 56 -19.08 -0.65 -35.78
CA GLY A 56 -18.79 -1.77 -34.87
C GLY A 56 -17.29 -1.93 -34.58
N LEU A 57 -16.43 -1.68 -35.59
CA LEU A 57 -14.99 -1.70 -35.37
C LEU A 57 -14.51 -0.55 -34.48
N ALA A 58 -15.08 0.64 -34.65
CA ALA A 58 -14.76 1.81 -33.80
C ALA A 58 -15.19 1.59 -32.35
N GLU A 59 -16.42 1.08 -32.15
CA GLU A 59 -16.93 0.74 -30.82
C GLU A 59 -16.08 -0.35 -30.14
N THR A 60 -15.73 -1.41 -30.88
CA THR A 60 -14.89 -2.50 -30.35
C THR A 60 -13.50 -1.98 -29.93
N ARG A 61 -12.90 -1.10 -30.74
CA ARG A 61 -11.62 -0.47 -30.40
C ARG A 61 -11.72 0.41 -29.15
N ALA A 62 -12.78 1.18 -29.03
CA ALA A 62 -13.03 2.03 -27.86
C ALA A 62 -13.19 1.18 -26.59
N GLN A 63 -13.95 0.07 -26.67
CA GLN A 63 -14.12 -0.84 -25.55
C GLN A 63 -12.79 -1.54 -25.17
N ALA A 64 -12.01 -1.97 -26.16
CA ALA A 64 -10.69 -2.58 -25.92
C ALA A 64 -9.74 -1.58 -25.26
N ALA A 65 -9.73 -0.31 -25.69
CA ALA A 65 -8.91 0.74 -25.07
C ALA A 65 -9.34 1.01 -23.62
N LEU A 66 -10.65 1.02 -23.35
CA LEU A 66 -11.19 1.17 -21.99
C LEU A 66 -10.75 0.01 -21.10
N LEU A 67 -10.89 -1.23 -21.58
CA LEU A 67 -10.44 -2.42 -20.83
C LEU A 67 -8.94 -2.38 -20.54
N ALA A 68 -8.12 -2.00 -21.54
CA ALA A 68 -6.67 -1.86 -21.34
C ALA A 68 -6.33 -0.80 -20.26
N SER A 69 -7.06 0.32 -20.25
CA SER A 69 -6.87 1.34 -19.22
C SER A 69 -7.26 0.85 -17.82
N VAL A 70 -8.37 0.11 -17.70
CA VAL A 70 -8.83 -0.47 -16.43
C VAL A 70 -7.82 -1.49 -15.90
N LEU A 71 -7.30 -2.37 -16.78
CA LEU A 71 -6.28 -3.35 -16.41
C LEU A 71 -5.01 -2.66 -15.89
N LYS A 72 -4.54 -1.63 -16.61
CA LYS A 72 -3.38 -0.87 -16.16
C LYS A 72 -3.60 -0.22 -14.80
N ASN A 73 -4.75 0.43 -14.60
CA ASN A 73 -5.07 1.05 -13.31
C ASN A 73 -5.15 0.01 -12.17
N LEU A 74 -5.64 -1.19 -12.48
CA LEU A 74 -5.69 -2.29 -11.51
C LEU A 74 -4.28 -2.79 -11.15
N GLU A 75 -3.39 -2.93 -12.13
CA GLU A 75 -1.99 -3.29 -11.91
C GLU A 75 -1.28 -2.25 -11.04
N ASP A 76 -1.43 -0.96 -11.38
CA ASP A 76 -0.84 0.15 -10.62
C ASP A 76 -1.38 0.20 -9.17
N ALA A 77 -2.68 0.02 -9.00
CA ALA A 77 -3.31 -0.04 -7.67
C ALA A 77 -2.85 -1.26 -6.87
N HIS A 78 -2.66 -2.41 -7.52
CA HIS A 78 -2.15 -3.61 -6.86
C HIS A 78 -0.72 -3.44 -6.37
N LEU A 79 0.17 -2.87 -7.19
CA LEU A 79 1.55 -2.56 -6.80
C LEU A 79 1.58 -1.58 -5.62
N ALA A 80 0.82 -0.48 -5.70
CA ALA A 80 0.73 0.50 -4.61
C ALA A 80 0.20 -0.12 -3.30
N MET A 81 -0.72 -1.09 -3.39
CA MET A 81 -1.23 -1.81 -2.21
C MET A 81 -0.15 -2.73 -1.62
N GLN A 82 0.64 -3.42 -2.46
CA GLN A 82 1.76 -4.26 -2.00
C GLN A 82 2.82 -3.44 -1.27
N ASP A 83 3.21 -2.29 -1.83
CA ASP A 83 4.20 -1.40 -1.22
C ASP A 83 3.71 -0.88 0.14
N ARG A 84 2.44 -0.48 0.22
CA ARG A 84 1.84 -0.04 1.49
C ARG A 84 1.81 -1.17 2.51
N LEU A 85 1.38 -2.37 2.12
CA LEU A 85 1.34 -3.51 3.01
C LEU A 85 2.73 -3.89 3.52
N ALA A 86 3.75 -3.85 2.65
CA ALA A 86 5.13 -4.11 3.05
C ALA A 86 5.63 -3.09 4.08
N ALA A 87 5.32 -1.80 3.87
CA ALA A 87 5.65 -0.74 4.83
C ALA A 87 4.92 -0.93 6.18
N ASP A 88 3.64 -1.26 6.17
CA ASP A 88 2.85 -1.49 7.38
C ASP A 88 3.37 -2.69 8.19
N VAL A 89 3.73 -3.78 7.50
CA VAL A 89 4.34 -4.97 8.14
C VAL A 89 5.71 -4.65 8.72
N LEU A 90 6.54 -3.89 8.00
CA LEU A 90 7.84 -3.45 8.50
C LEU A 90 7.68 -2.59 9.77
N ASN A 91 6.80 -1.59 9.74
CA ASN A 91 6.54 -0.74 10.90
C ASN A 91 6.08 -1.56 12.12
N LEU A 92 5.14 -2.48 11.92
CA LEU A 92 4.69 -3.36 13.00
C LEU A 92 5.83 -4.22 13.56
N ALA A 93 6.68 -4.75 12.70
CA ALA A 93 7.84 -5.54 13.14
C ALA A 93 8.83 -4.69 13.95
N LEU A 94 9.05 -3.43 13.57
CA LEU A 94 9.90 -2.48 14.29
C LEU A 94 9.30 -2.08 15.63
N ASP A 95 7.99 -1.84 15.71
CA ASP A 95 7.29 -1.59 16.97
C ASP A 95 7.46 -2.77 17.95
N VAL A 96 7.24 -3.99 17.46
CA VAL A 96 7.42 -5.21 18.28
C VAL A 96 8.88 -5.36 18.74
N ALA A 97 9.85 -5.15 17.84
CA ALA A 97 11.27 -5.21 18.18
C ALA A 97 11.64 -4.19 19.26
N ASN A 98 11.17 -2.93 19.11
CA ASN A 98 11.35 -1.86 20.08
C ASN A 98 10.82 -2.29 21.47
N GLN A 99 9.59 -2.78 21.51
CA GLN A 99 8.97 -3.25 22.76
C GLN A 99 9.71 -4.43 23.41
N ILE A 100 10.21 -5.37 22.59
CA ILE A 100 11.01 -6.49 23.08
C ILE A 100 12.32 -5.98 23.71
N VAL A 101 13.05 -5.10 23.02
CA VAL A 101 14.32 -4.54 23.52
C VAL A 101 14.10 -3.80 24.83
N ARG A 102 13.08 -2.95 24.92
CA ARG A 102 12.73 -2.21 26.14
C ARG A 102 12.41 -3.16 27.30
N THR A 103 11.65 -4.22 27.04
CA THR A 103 11.30 -5.20 28.05
C THR A 103 12.53 -6.01 28.49
N ALA A 104 13.37 -6.42 27.54
CA ALA A 104 14.59 -7.18 27.84
C ALA A 104 15.54 -6.40 28.74
N ILE A 105 15.75 -5.12 28.49
CA ILE A 105 16.60 -4.25 29.33
C ILE A 105 16.07 -4.13 30.75
N LYS A 106 14.74 -3.98 30.92
CA LYS A 106 14.12 -3.91 32.26
C LYS A 106 14.27 -5.21 33.06
N VAL A 107 14.24 -6.37 32.37
CA VAL A 107 14.31 -7.68 33.01
C VAL A 107 15.76 -8.14 33.23
N ARG A 108 16.67 -7.69 32.36
CA ARG A 108 18.07 -8.11 32.32
C ARG A 108 19.03 -6.93 32.26
N PRO A 109 19.32 -6.27 33.36
CA PRO A 109 20.25 -5.14 33.40
C PRO A 109 21.66 -5.50 32.98
N ASP A 110 22.04 -6.80 33.04
CA ASP A 110 23.34 -7.30 32.58
C ASP A 110 23.61 -7.05 31.08
N LEU A 111 22.56 -6.82 30.27
CA LEU A 111 22.70 -6.49 28.86
C LEU A 111 23.41 -5.16 28.61
N ILE A 112 23.55 -4.28 29.61
CA ILE A 112 24.31 -3.04 29.46
C ILE A 112 25.83 -3.28 29.44
N LEU A 113 26.35 -4.35 30.05
CA LEU A 113 27.78 -4.57 30.17
C LEU A 113 28.49 -4.74 28.82
N PRO A 114 28.02 -5.61 27.90
CA PRO A 114 28.63 -5.69 26.58
C PRO A 114 28.55 -4.36 25.80
N LEU A 115 27.48 -3.59 25.99
CA LEU A 115 27.32 -2.28 25.38
C LEU A 115 28.39 -1.29 25.87
N VAL A 116 28.60 -1.20 27.18
CA VAL A 116 29.62 -0.33 27.75
C VAL A 116 31.01 -0.72 27.22
N ARG A 117 31.33 -2.02 27.17
CA ARG A 117 32.60 -2.50 26.58
C ARG A 117 32.75 -2.12 25.11
N GLU A 118 31.71 -2.26 24.31
CA GLU A 118 31.71 -1.86 22.89
C GLU A 118 31.93 -0.37 22.74
N ALA A 119 31.25 0.46 23.55
CA ALA A 119 31.39 1.90 23.54
C ALA A 119 32.81 2.36 23.94
N VAL A 120 33.41 1.69 24.94
CA VAL A 120 34.81 1.90 25.35
C VAL A 120 35.77 1.56 24.22
N GLN A 121 35.55 0.46 23.52
CA GLN A 121 36.40 0.04 22.38
C GLN A 121 36.25 0.96 21.14
N ALA A 122 35.11 1.63 21.00
CA ALA A 122 34.84 2.54 19.89
C ALA A 122 35.57 3.89 20.04
N LEU A 123 36.13 4.21 21.20
CA LEU A 123 36.90 5.42 21.39
C LEU A 123 38.21 5.36 20.62
N PRO A 124 38.52 6.36 19.77
CA PRO A 124 39.72 6.35 18.92
C PRO A 124 41.02 6.48 19.73
N ALA A 125 40.99 7.15 20.86
CA ALA A 125 42.09 7.21 21.84
C ALA A 125 41.54 7.70 23.18
N VAL A 126 41.84 6.98 24.26
CA VAL A 126 41.53 7.41 25.62
C VAL A 126 42.54 8.45 26.04
N GLN A 127 42.20 9.72 25.93
CA GLN A 127 43.03 10.84 26.42
C GLN A 127 42.38 11.46 27.65
N GLY A 128 43.14 11.63 28.74
CA GLY A 128 42.64 12.20 29.98
C GLY A 128 41.90 11.20 30.86
N GLU A 129 40.93 11.68 31.58
CA GLU A 129 40.03 10.90 32.44
C GLU A 129 38.66 10.75 31.76
N PRO A 130 38.40 9.66 31.05
CA PRO A 130 37.12 9.47 30.37
C PRO A 130 35.99 9.35 31.37
N MET A 131 34.85 9.91 31.02
CA MET A 131 33.63 9.88 31.85
C MET A 131 32.55 9.03 31.17
N LEU A 132 32.10 8.01 31.88
CA LEU A 132 30.96 7.17 31.48
C LEU A 132 29.71 7.73 32.15
N VAL A 133 28.75 8.17 31.33
CA VAL A 133 27.45 8.70 31.78
C VAL A 133 26.41 7.62 31.61
N LEU A 134 25.69 7.30 32.69
CA LEU A 134 24.68 6.25 32.78
C LEU A 134 23.40 6.74 33.42
N ASN A 135 22.30 6.02 33.17
CA ASN A 135 21.10 6.20 34.00
C ASN A 135 21.41 5.81 35.47
N PRO A 136 20.86 6.53 36.45
CA PRO A 136 21.02 6.18 37.87
C PRO A 136 20.68 4.72 38.19
N ALA A 137 19.67 4.13 37.52
CA ALA A 137 19.25 2.74 37.72
C ALA A 137 20.32 1.71 37.29
N ASP A 138 21.18 2.05 36.31
CA ASP A 138 22.19 1.18 35.76
C ASP A 138 23.57 1.40 36.42
N SER A 139 23.79 2.57 37.00
CA SER A 139 25.12 3.04 37.44
C SER A 139 25.73 2.18 38.56
N GLU A 140 24.91 1.73 39.50
CA GLU A 140 25.37 0.91 40.63
C GLU A 140 25.80 -0.48 40.14
N PHE A 141 24.98 -1.11 39.34
CA PHE A 141 25.27 -2.40 38.72
C PHE A 141 26.53 -2.39 37.86
N VAL A 142 26.66 -1.39 36.97
CA VAL A 142 27.84 -1.24 36.09
C VAL A 142 29.11 -0.99 36.90
N ARG A 143 29.02 -0.17 37.96
CA ARG A 143 30.17 0.12 38.85
C ARG A 143 30.68 -1.12 39.54
N GLU A 144 29.77 -1.97 40.03
CA GLU A 144 30.14 -3.22 40.70
C GLU A 144 30.80 -4.23 39.73
N GLN A 145 30.20 -4.38 38.55
CA GLN A 145 30.63 -5.40 37.58
C GLN A 145 31.88 -5.02 36.79
N LEU A 146 32.18 -3.73 36.61
CA LEU A 146 33.32 -3.23 35.85
C LEU A 146 34.34 -2.47 36.70
N ALA A 147 34.30 -2.58 38.02
CA ALA A 147 35.17 -1.86 38.95
C ALA A 147 36.66 -1.96 38.55
N GLU A 148 37.18 -3.17 38.33
CA GLU A 148 38.58 -3.37 37.94
C GLU A 148 38.97 -2.76 36.59
N GLU A 149 38.03 -2.77 35.63
CA GLU A 149 38.27 -2.21 34.30
C GLU A 149 38.32 -0.64 34.38
N PHE A 150 37.51 -0.08 35.23
CA PHE A 150 37.45 1.38 35.43
C PHE A 150 38.61 1.92 36.23
N GLU A 151 39.10 1.18 37.26
CA GLU A 151 40.29 1.57 38.02
C GLU A 151 41.53 1.58 37.13
N ARG A 152 41.71 0.55 36.30
CA ARG A 152 42.82 0.50 35.33
C ARG A 152 42.81 1.62 34.31
N GLY A 153 41.64 1.98 33.84
CA GLY A 153 41.46 3.02 32.81
C GLY A 153 41.28 4.46 33.35
N ARG A 154 41.26 4.66 34.67
CA ARG A 154 40.96 5.95 35.34
C ARG A 154 39.64 6.56 34.90
N TRP A 155 38.61 5.70 34.76
CA TRP A 155 37.27 6.14 34.33
C TRP A 155 36.52 6.80 35.48
N ARG A 156 35.77 7.85 35.13
CA ARG A 156 34.78 8.42 36.03
C ARG A 156 33.38 7.97 35.63
N ILE A 157 32.53 7.67 36.58
CA ILE A 157 31.12 7.35 36.34
C ILE A 157 30.29 8.54 36.80
N ALA A 158 29.53 9.12 35.88
CA ALA A 158 28.50 10.12 36.16
C ALA A 158 27.10 9.57 35.91
N THR A 159 26.12 10.12 36.56
CA THR A 159 24.72 9.72 36.39
C THR A 159 23.93 10.85 35.75
N ASP A 160 23.10 10.51 34.77
CA ASP A 160 22.18 11.42 34.11
C ASP A 160 20.79 10.77 34.05
N ALA A 161 19.81 11.31 34.76
CA ALA A 161 18.46 10.79 34.80
C ALA A 161 17.68 11.05 33.47
N SER A 162 18.18 11.93 32.62
CA SER A 162 17.61 12.16 31.29
C SER A 162 17.97 11.08 30.28
N LEU A 163 19.02 10.28 30.56
CA LEU A 163 19.42 9.17 29.72
C LEU A 163 18.53 7.96 30.04
N PRO A 164 17.85 7.37 29.06
CA PRO A 164 17.06 6.17 29.28
C PRO A 164 17.92 4.98 29.78
N ALA A 165 17.38 4.16 30.68
CA ALA A 165 18.05 2.98 31.20
C ALA A 165 18.44 2.01 30.06
N GLY A 166 19.59 1.34 30.19
CA GLY A 166 20.14 0.42 29.17
C GLY A 166 20.94 1.10 28.07
N GLY A 167 21.16 2.42 28.14
CA GLY A 167 22.06 3.18 27.29
C GLY A 167 23.24 3.76 28.07
N CYS A 168 24.31 4.16 27.36
CA CYS A 168 25.43 4.88 27.96
C CYS A 168 25.93 5.98 26.98
N ARG A 169 26.61 6.98 27.55
CA ARG A 169 27.34 7.99 26.78
C ARG A 169 28.76 8.08 27.38
N ILE A 170 29.73 8.18 26.52
CA ILE A 170 31.11 8.37 26.95
C ILE A 170 31.59 9.74 26.49
N GLU A 171 32.12 10.50 27.41
CA GLU A 171 32.71 11.81 27.18
C GLU A 171 34.21 11.74 27.44
N SER A 172 35.03 12.13 26.49
CA SER A 172 36.49 12.16 26.63
C SER A 172 37.10 13.33 25.87
N ALA A 173 38.34 13.70 26.22
CA ALA A 173 39.08 14.72 25.50
C ALA A 173 39.32 14.37 24.02
N GLY A 174 39.25 13.09 23.65
CA GLY A 174 39.44 12.59 22.28
C GLY A 174 38.16 12.50 21.46
N GLY A 175 37.00 12.75 22.05
CA GLY A 175 35.69 12.69 21.41
C GLY A 175 34.62 12.04 22.31
N ASP A 176 33.37 12.19 21.91
CA ASP A 176 32.23 11.66 22.63
C ASP A 176 31.62 10.50 21.84
N VAL A 177 31.20 9.48 22.54
CA VAL A 177 30.48 8.31 21.97
C VAL A 177 29.11 8.25 22.61
N ASP A 178 28.07 8.49 21.82
CA ASP A 178 26.69 8.30 22.23
C ASP A 178 26.23 6.88 21.88
N ALA A 179 26.12 6.04 22.87
CA ALA A 179 25.60 4.69 22.80
C ALA A 179 24.24 4.56 23.50
N SER A 180 23.44 5.65 23.51
CA SER A 180 22.06 5.60 23.96
C SER A 180 21.24 4.65 23.07
N LEU A 181 20.13 4.14 23.62
CA LEU A 181 19.26 3.23 22.88
C LEU A 181 18.68 3.90 21.63
N SER A 182 18.32 5.16 21.72
CA SER A 182 17.81 5.95 20.59
C SER A 182 18.86 6.05 19.46
N LYS A 183 20.11 6.38 19.77
CA LYS A 183 21.17 6.48 18.74
C LYS A 183 21.52 5.13 18.10
N ARG A 184 21.49 4.06 18.89
CA ARG A 184 21.68 2.71 18.34
C ARG A 184 20.53 2.30 17.45
N TRP A 185 19.30 2.62 17.84
CA TRP A 185 18.11 2.38 17.04
C TRP A 185 18.18 3.13 15.71
N GLU A 186 18.49 4.44 15.73
CA GLU A 186 18.69 5.25 14.53
C GLU A 186 19.69 4.60 13.55
N ARG A 187 20.82 4.07 14.07
CA ARG A 187 21.81 3.37 13.22
C ARG A 187 21.25 2.09 12.59
N VAL A 188 20.46 1.33 13.33
CA VAL A 188 19.80 0.11 12.80
C VAL A 188 18.77 0.51 11.75
N MET A 189 17.97 1.55 11.99
CA MET A 189 16.98 2.05 11.04
C MET A 189 17.64 2.55 9.76
N ALA A 190 18.71 3.32 9.87
CA ALA A 190 19.47 3.78 8.71
C ALA A 190 20.04 2.62 7.88
N ALA A 191 20.51 1.55 8.53
CA ALA A 191 21.00 0.36 7.84
C ALA A 191 19.88 -0.44 7.12
N LEU A 192 18.65 -0.36 7.62
CA LEU A 192 17.46 -0.98 7.01
C LEU A 192 16.80 -0.09 5.95
N GLY A 193 17.23 1.18 5.82
CA GLY A 193 16.58 2.16 4.96
C GLY A 193 15.17 2.54 5.44
N ALA A 194 14.90 2.36 6.72
CA ALA A 194 13.62 2.68 7.36
C ALA A 194 13.76 3.95 8.20
N ASP A 195 12.66 4.69 8.30
CA ASP A 195 12.54 5.85 9.18
C ASP A 195 11.49 5.52 10.25
N HIS A 196 11.97 5.10 11.42
CA HIS A 196 11.13 4.70 12.54
C HIS A 196 11.77 5.18 13.85
N GLU A 197 11.04 6.03 14.56
CA GLU A 197 11.52 6.64 15.79
C GLU A 197 11.61 5.62 16.95
N TRP A 198 12.55 5.87 17.87
CA TRP A 198 12.61 5.15 19.13
C TRP A 198 11.44 5.62 20.03
N LEU A 199 10.59 4.71 20.44
CA LEU A 199 9.52 5.01 21.40
C LEU A 199 10.13 5.13 22.81
N GLU A 200 9.93 6.25 23.49
CA GLU A 200 10.38 6.48 24.87
C GLU A 200 9.49 5.79 25.92
#